data_dd4fe5ba59d270720b45d31a93796809
#
_entry.id   dd4fe5ba59d270720b45d31a93796809
#
_cell.length_a   1.000
_cell.length_b   1.000
_cell.length_c   1.000
_cell.angle_alpha   90.00
_cell.angle_beta   90.00
_cell.angle_gamma   90.00
#
_symmetry.space_group_name_H-M   'P 1'
#
loop_
_entity.id
_entity.type
_entity.pdbx_description
1 polymer ?
#
loop_
_entity_poly.entity_id
_entity_poly.type
_entity_poly.pdbx_seq_one_letter_code
_entity_poly.pdbx_strand_id
1 'polypeptide(L)'
;MSYKVNISIDDVSPHPKSSTKVLKMCERLIKKFPKIKFSLFVPIAYWRTQRAGVITKEPLVIWKFPNFCDEIRKLSKENYEICYHGYYHGIPGENDNNEFLNITYDEARKRSKSMKRQVLKAGLQNVFKSIFRPPAWRMGPDAWDALNDEQFELFAVSDIDYALESYQGKDKEYRSNYSTVFPPFRELQIKKSCGIVYHACEWDRNYLSPEHTDDLIKFLENHIEDIDFVFMENL
;
A
#
# COMPACT_ATOMS: atom_id res chain seq x y z
N MET A 1 12.84 -24.96 4.59
CA MET A 1 11.56 -24.23 4.76
C MET A 1 11.72 -22.90 4.03
N SER A 2 10.82 -22.57 3.10
CA SER A 2 10.86 -21.26 2.43
C SER A 2 10.22 -20.17 3.28
N TYR A 3 10.78 -18.97 3.19
CA TYR A 3 10.24 -17.76 3.81
C TYR A 3 9.31 -17.06 2.82
N LYS A 4 8.07 -16.78 3.20
CA LYS A 4 7.16 -16.00 2.37
C LYS A 4 7.51 -14.53 2.44
N VAL A 5 7.73 -13.91 1.30
CA VAL A 5 8.09 -12.48 1.20
C VAL A 5 7.19 -11.78 0.20
N ASN A 6 6.53 -10.72 0.65
CA ASN A 6 5.87 -9.75 -0.21
C ASN A 6 6.64 -8.43 -0.19
N ILE A 7 6.74 -7.76 -1.31
CA ILE A 7 7.25 -6.39 -1.38
C ILE A 7 6.08 -5.47 -1.74
N SER A 8 5.82 -4.47 -0.92
CA SER A 8 4.75 -3.53 -1.20
C SER A 8 5.26 -2.10 -1.35
N ILE A 9 4.56 -1.36 -2.19
CA ILE A 9 4.82 0.06 -2.44
C ILE A 9 3.56 0.83 -2.11
N ASP A 10 3.62 1.64 -1.06
CA ASP A 10 2.52 2.48 -0.63
C ASP A 10 2.52 3.83 -1.36
N ASP A 11 1.38 4.50 -1.38
CA ASP A 11 1.17 5.85 -1.92
C ASP A 11 1.39 6.00 -3.44
N VAL A 12 1.29 4.94 -4.22
CA VAL A 12 1.34 5.06 -5.69
C VAL A 12 0.12 5.83 -6.19
N SER A 13 0.32 7.03 -6.73
CA SER A 13 -0.76 7.98 -7.00
C SER A 13 -0.48 8.85 -8.23
N PRO A 14 -1.44 9.66 -8.71
CA PRO A 14 -1.19 10.66 -9.76
C PRO A 14 -0.33 11.86 -9.29
N HIS A 15 0.07 11.93 -8.02
CA HIS A 15 0.89 13.03 -7.51
C HIS A 15 2.30 12.99 -8.12
N PRO A 16 2.86 14.12 -8.65
CA PRO A 16 4.12 14.11 -9.41
C PRO A 16 5.33 13.62 -8.62
N LYS A 17 5.31 13.73 -7.28
CA LYS A 17 6.37 13.25 -6.38
C LYS A 17 5.98 11.96 -5.62
N SER A 18 4.87 11.30 -5.97
CA SER A 18 4.42 10.04 -5.37
C SER A 18 3.74 9.21 -6.45
N SER A 19 4.46 8.92 -7.52
CA SER A 19 3.88 8.46 -8.79
C SER A 19 4.42 7.11 -9.22
N THR A 20 3.93 6.65 -10.35
CA THR A 20 4.39 5.47 -11.08
C THR A 20 5.88 5.51 -11.47
N LYS A 21 6.60 6.63 -11.26
CA LYS A 21 8.06 6.70 -11.45
C LYS A 21 8.81 5.65 -10.61
N VAL A 22 8.28 5.29 -9.44
CA VAL A 22 8.83 4.23 -8.58
C VAL A 22 8.89 2.87 -9.28
N LEU A 23 8.01 2.62 -10.25
CA LEU A 23 7.96 1.37 -11.00
C LEU A 23 9.27 1.05 -11.76
N LYS A 24 10.07 2.08 -12.11
CA LYS A 24 11.41 1.87 -12.67
C LYS A 24 12.32 1.08 -11.71
N MET A 25 12.16 1.27 -10.42
CA MET A 25 12.90 0.51 -9.41
C MET A 25 12.35 -0.92 -9.28
N CYS A 26 11.02 -1.07 -9.34
CA CYS A 26 10.39 -2.38 -9.40
C CYS A 26 10.85 -3.17 -10.65
N GLU A 27 10.96 -2.52 -11.83
CA GLU A 27 11.47 -3.14 -13.05
C GLU A 27 12.92 -3.61 -12.92
N ARG A 28 13.78 -2.86 -12.23
CA ARG A 28 15.16 -3.29 -11.93
C ARG A 28 15.15 -4.56 -11.07
N LEU A 29 14.27 -4.62 -10.06
CA LEU A 29 14.10 -5.80 -9.20
C LEU A 29 13.54 -6.99 -9.99
N ILE A 30 12.52 -6.80 -10.84
CA ILE A 30 11.94 -7.87 -11.67
C ILE A 30 13.01 -8.44 -12.64
N LYS A 31 13.82 -7.58 -13.25
CA LYS A 31 14.91 -8.02 -14.14
C LYS A 31 15.92 -8.93 -13.43
N LYS A 32 16.15 -8.68 -12.14
CA LYS A 32 17.08 -9.48 -11.31
C LYS A 32 16.40 -10.72 -10.73
N PHE A 33 15.16 -10.58 -10.30
CA PHE A 33 14.35 -11.60 -9.64
C PHE A 33 12.99 -11.73 -10.35
N PRO A 34 12.89 -12.50 -11.46
CA PRO A 34 11.66 -12.54 -12.27
C PRO A 34 10.40 -13.01 -11.53
N LYS A 35 10.56 -13.78 -10.46
CA LYS A 35 9.45 -14.28 -9.63
C LYS A 35 8.97 -13.29 -8.57
N ILE A 36 9.63 -12.14 -8.41
CA ILE A 36 9.29 -11.15 -7.37
C ILE A 36 7.83 -10.67 -7.51
N LYS A 37 7.18 -10.44 -6.37
CA LYS A 37 5.77 -9.99 -6.30
C LYS A 37 5.69 -8.65 -5.60
N PHE A 38 5.00 -7.71 -6.22
CA PHE A 38 4.73 -6.38 -5.69
C PHE A 38 3.25 -6.18 -5.43
N SER A 39 2.91 -5.66 -4.24
CA SER A 39 1.58 -5.16 -3.92
C SER A 39 1.63 -3.64 -3.91
N LEU A 40 0.95 -3.00 -4.88
CA LEU A 40 0.90 -1.55 -4.98
C LEU A 40 -0.34 -1.04 -4.26
N PHE A 41 -0.15 -0.23 -3.23
CA PHE A 41 -1.23 0.38 -2.46
C PHE A 41 -1.51 1.79 -2.96
N VAL A 42 -2.70 1.99 -3.53
CA VAL A 42 -3.11 3.19 -4.27
C VAL A 42 -4.18 3.95 -3.52
N PRO A 43 -3.91 5.17 -3.03
CA PRO A 43 -4.96 6.07 -2.53
C PRO A 43 -5.81 6.58 -3.70
N ILE A 44 -7.14 6.53 -3.57
CA ILE A 44 -8.06 6.69 -4.72
C ILE A 44 -8.29 8.13 -5.13
N ALA A 45 -8.15 9.06 -4.18
CA ALA A 45 -8.31 10.50 -4.39
C ALA A 45 -7.25 11.26 -3.58
N TYR A 46 -5.99 10.87 -3.74
CA TYR A 46 -4.87 11.34 -2.93
C TYR A 46 -4.89 12.85 -2.71
N TRP A 47 -4.89 13.29 -1.44
CA TRP A 47 -4.99 14.70 -1.10
C TRP A 47 -4.08 15.09 0.07
N ARG A 48 -2.94 15.69 -0.24
CA ARG A 48 -1.99 16.24 0.74
C ARG A 48 -2.30 17.70 1.02
N THR A 49 -2.52 18.03 2.27
CA THR A 49 -2.94 19.38 2.68
C THR A 49 -2.02 20.03 3.72
N GLN A 50 -1.13 19.24 4.37
CA GLN A 50 -0.31 19.72 5.49
C GLN A 50 1.17 19.84 5.14
N ARG A 51 1.72 18.87 4.41
CA ARG A 51 3.16 18.81 4.16
C ARG A 51 3.59 19.83 3.11
N ALA A 52 4.40 20.83 3.51
CA ALA A 52 4.94 21.83 2.57
C ALA A 52 5.68 21.19 1.38
N GLY A 53 5.53 21.76 0.20
CA GLY A 53 6.18 21.32 -1.03
C GLY A 53 5.52 20.12 -1.73
N VAL A 54 4.46 19.55 -1.14
CA VAL A 54 3.67 18.46 -1.74
C VAL A 54 2.16 18.66 -1.60
N ILE A 55 1.74 19.83 -1.16
CA ILE A 55 0.32 20.21 -1.06
C ILE A 55 -0.32 20.23 -2.45
N THR A 56 -1.51 19.63 -2.55
CA THR A 56 -2.35 19.76 -3.75
C THR A 56 -3.59 20.60 -3.43
N LYS A 57 -4.01 21.41 -4.40
CA LYS A 57 -5.18 22.31 -4.26
C LYS A 57 -6.48 21.54 -4.13
N GLU A 58 -6.56 20.38 -4.77
CA GLU A 58 -7.71 19.49 -4.80
C GLU A 58 -7.29 18.02 -4.73
N PRO A 59 -8.20 17.11 -4.38
CA PRO A 59 -7.90 15.67 -4.38
C PRO A 59 -7.61 15.17 -5.80
N LEU A 60 -6.54 14.37 -5.91
CA LEU A 60 -6.11 13.75 -7.15
C LEU A 60 -6.88 12.44 -7.37
N VAL A 61 -8.13 12.55 -7.81
CA VAL A 61 -9.00 11.40 -8.05
C VAL A 61 -8.53 10.63 -9.29
N ILE A 62 -8.21 9.35 -9.15
CA ILE A 62 -7.49 8.55 -10.16
C ILE A 62 -8.10 8.62 -11.57
N TRP A 63 -9.44 8.55 -11.71
CA TRP A 63 -10.08 8.57 -13.04
C TRP A 63 -9.89 9.88 -13.82
N LYS A 64 -9.50 10.98 -13.17
CA LYS A 64 -9.14 12.24 -13.81
C LYS A 64 -7.75 12.21 -14.45
N PHE A 65 -6.99 11.14 -14.24
CA PHE A 65 -5.61 10.96 -14.69
C PHE A 65 -5.49 9.73 -15.61
N PRO A 66 -5.94 9.80 -16.88
CA PRO A 66 -5.99 8.65 -17.76
C PRO A 66 -4.62 7.98 -17.96
N ASN A 67 -3.54 8.76 -18.08
CA ASN A 67 -2.19 8.19 -18.23
C ASN A 67 -1.80 7.33 -17.02
N PHE A 68 -2.08 7.78 -15.79
CA PHE A 68 -1.86 6.98 -14.58
C PHE A 68 -2.68 5.67 -14.62
N CYS A 69 -3.96 5.77 -14.97
CA CYS A 69 -4.83 4.58 -15.07
C CYS A 69 -4.33 3.60 -16.14
N ASP A 70 -3.81 4.09 -17.26
CA ASP A 70 -3.27 3.26 -18.34
C ASP A 70 -1.96 2.58 -17.94
N GLU A 71 -1.08 3.28 -17.21
CA GLU A 71 0.13 2.67 -16.64
C GLU A 71 -0.22 1.55 -15.66
N ILE A 72 -1.13 1.78 -14.71
CA ILE A 72 -1.60 0.77 -13.75
C ILE A 72 -2.23 -0.44 -14.47
N ARG A 73 -3.05 -0.20 -15.51
CA ARG A 73 -3.72 -1.27 -16.27
C ARG A 73 -2.76 -2.17 -17.04
N LYS A 74 -1.61 -1.64 -17.48
CA LYS A 74 -0.60 -2.36 -18.27
C LYS A 74 0.37 -3.19 -17.45
N LEU A 75 0.35 -3.07 -16.12
CA LEU A 75 1.25 -3.82 -15.25
C LEU A 75 1.03 -5.33 -15.39
N SER A 76 2.12 -6.08 -15.40
CA SER A 76 2.08 -7.54 -15.45
C SER A 76 1.42 -8.12 -14.21
N LYS A 77 0.35 -8.90 -14.38
CA LYS A 77 -0.33 -9.61 -13.28
C LYS A 77 0.55 -10.72 -12.67
N GLU A 78 1.64 -11.07 -13.31
CA GLU A 78 2.61 -12.02 -12.74
C GLU A 78 3.43 -11.39 -11.62
N ASN A 79 3.71 -10.08 -11.71
CA ASN A 79 4.57 -9.38 -10.75
C ASN A 79 3.82 -8.36 -9.89
N TYR A 80 2.61 -7.93 -10.29
CA TYR A 80 1.91 -6.86 -9.61
C TYR A 80 0.47 -7.22 -9.26
N GLU A 81 0.06 -6.87 -8.06
CA GLU A 81 -1.32 -6.71 -7.65
C GLU A 81 -1.57 -5.27 -7.20
N ILE A 82 -2.78 -4.77 -7.42
CA ILE A 82 -3.16 -3.39 -7.12
C ILE A 82 -4.20 -3.40 -6.01
N CYS A 83 -3.93 -2.67 -4.95
CA CYS A 83 -4.68 -2.67 -3.70
C CYS A 83 -5.10 -1.26 -3.30
N TYR A 84 -6.08 -1.15 -2.41
CA TYR A 84 -6.59 0.13 -1.91
C TYR A 84 -5.73 0.66 -0.75
N HIS A 85 -5.49 1.99 -0.74
CA HIS A 85 -4.77 2.70 0.32
C HIS A 85 -5.50 3.93 0.85
N GLY A 86 -6.76 3.77 1.16
CA GLY A 86 -7.62 4.88 1.56
C GLY A 86 -8.20 5.66 0.39
N TYR A 87 -9.04 6.64 0.73
CA TYR A 87 -9.64 7.55 -0.25
C TYR A 87 -8.77 8.78 -0.44
N TYR A 88 -8.55 9.59 0.62
CA TYR A 88 -7.67 10.76 0.60
C TYR A 88 -6.27 10.48 1.12
N HIS A 89 -6.06 9.43 1.89
CA HIS A 89 -4.91 9.07 2.70
C HIS A 89 -4.86 9.79 4.06
N GLY A 90 -5.35 11.00 4.16
CA GLY A 90 -5.40 11.78 5.39
C GLY A 90 -6.77 12.42 5.64
N ILE A 91 -6.83 13.28 6.65
CA ILE A 91 -7.98 14.13 6.95
C ILE A 91 -7.66 15.52 6.40
N PRO A 92 -8.30 15.95 5.29
CA PRO A 92 -8.00 17.21 4.65
C PRO A 92 -8.10 18.41 5.61
N GLY A 93 -7.07 19.24 5.67
CA GLY A 93 -6.98 20.38 6.57
C GLY A 93 -6.45 20.06 7.97
N GLU A 94 -6.36 18.79 8.37
CA GLU A 94 -5.95 18.38 9.72
C GLU A 94 -4.65 17.59 9.73
N ASN A 95 -4.60 16.47 8.99
CA ASN A 95 -3.39 15.65 8.90
C ASN A 95 -3.34 14.86 7.60
N ASP A 96 -2.15 14.39 7.25
CA ASP A 96 -1.93 13.70 5.98
C ASP A 96 -1.99 12.15 6.08
N ASN A 97 -2.28 11.54 7.27
CA ASN A 97 -2.03 10.10 7.45
C ASN A 97 -3.13 9.30 8.19
N ASN A 98 -4.12 9.94 8.83
CA ASN A 98 -5.01 9.26 9.80
C ASN A 98 -6.46 9.11 9.31
N GLU A 99 -6.66 8.90 8.00
CA GLU A 99 -8.00 8.89 7.40
C GLU A 99 -8.97 7.90 8.05
N PHE A 100 -8.47 6.73 8.49
CA PHE A 100 -9.29 5.64 9.05
C PHE A 100 -9.10 5.42 10.55
N LEU A 101 -8.35 6.29 11.24
CA LEU A 101 -8.07 6.10 12.66
C LEU A 101 -9.32 6.34 13.56
N ASN A 102 -9.97 7.49 13.38
CA ASN A 102 -11.09 7.93 14.22
C ASN A 102 -12.38 8.18 13.40
N ILE A 103 -12.51 7.52 12.28
CA ILE A 103 -13.65 7.64 11.39
C ILE A 103 -14.83 6.82 11.96
N THR A 104 -16.05 7.34 11.86
CA THR A 104 -17.24 6.59 12.22
C THR A 104 -17.55 5.49 11.22
N TYR A 105 -18.32 4.48 11.63
CA TYR A 105 -18.77 3.40 10.76
C TYR A 105 -19.42 3.92 9.46
N ASP A 106 -20.37 4.85 9.58
CA ASP A 106 -21.10 5.38 8.41
C ASP A 106 -20.18 6.15 7.44
N GLU A 107 -19.25 6.94 7.97
CA GLU A 107 -18.26 7.65 7.16
C GLU A 107 -17.27 6.68 6.49
N ALA A 108 -16.78 5.67 7.19
CA ALA A 108 -15.91 4.64 6.65
C ALA A 108 -16.60 3.88 5.52
N ARG A 109 -17.85 3.50 5.72
CA ARG A 109 -18.70 2.87 4.70
C ARG A 109 -18.90 3.76 3.47
N LYS A 110 -19.16 5.06 3.66
CA LYS A 110 -19.27 6.04 2.57
C LYS A 110 -17.96 6.19 1.80
N ARG A 111 -16.81 6.22 2.52
CA ARG A 111 -15.46 6.25 1.91
C ARG A 111 -15.20 5.01 1.08
N SER A 112 -15.48 3.84 1.62
CA SER A 112 -15.36 2.55 0.94
C SER A 112 -16.14 2.52 -0.38
N LYS A 113 -17.42 2.86 -0.35
CA LYS A 113 -18.27 2.97 -1.55
C LYS A 113 -17.72 3.98 -2.55
N SER A 114 -17.18 5.11 -2.06
CA SER A 114 -16.56 6.11 -2.91
C SER A 114 -15.31 5.58 -3.57
N MET A 115 -14.43 4.87 -2.87
CA MET A 115 -13.25 4.22 -3.45
C MET A 115 -13.65 3.31 -4.61
N LYS A 116 -14.54 2.35 -4.38
CA LYS A 116 -15.01 1.39 -5.40
C LYS A 116 -15.63 2.10 -6.61
N ARG A 117 -16.45 3.14 -6.37
CA ARG A 117 -17.06 3.93 -7.45
C ARG A 117 -16.03 4.68 -8.30
N GLN A 118 -14.96 5.25 -7.72
CA GLN A 118 -13.93 5.93 -8.50
C GLN A 118 -13.07 4.95 -9.29
N VAL A 119 -12.77 3.78 -8.72
CA VAL A 119 -12.08 2.67 -9.42
C VAL A 119 -12.92 2.19 -10.62
N LEU A 120 -14.24 2.04 -10.45
CA LEU A 120 -15.15 1.72 -11.56
C LEU A 120 -15.13 2.80 -12.66
N LYS A 121 -15.21 4.09 -12.29
CA LYS A 121 -15.10 5.21 -13.24
C LYS A 121 -13.76 5.24 -13.99
N ALA A 122 -12.69 4.79 -13.36
CA ALA A 122 -11.37 4.66 -13.97
C ALA A 122 -11.23 3.44 -14.90
N GLY A 123 -12.24 2.55 -14.95
CA GLY A 123 -12.18 1.30 -15.68
C GLY A 123 -11.15 0.32 -15.12
N LEU A 124 -10.92 0.36 -13.79
CA LEU A 124 -9.91 -0.44 -13.10
C LEU A 124 -10.51 -1.50 -12.15
N GLN A 125 -11.84 -1.73 -12.19
CA GLN A 125 -12.53 -2.66 -11.30
C GLN A 125 -12.03 -4.11 -11.40
N ASN A 126 -11.48 -4.51 -12.55
CA ASN A 126 -10.90 -5.83 -12.78
C ASN A 126 -9.37 -5.88 -12.55
N VAL A 127 -8.80 -4.77 -12.07
CA VAL A 127 -7.37 -4.61 -11.79
C VAL A 127 -7.12 -4.56 -10.29
N PHE A 128 -7.98 -3.82 -9.56
CA PHE A 128 -7.91 -3.73 -8.11
C PHE A 128 -8.38 -5.01 -7.44
N LYS A 129 -7.61 -5.47 -6.46
CA LYS A 129 -7.99 -6.54 -5.52
C LYS A 129 -8.78 -5.96 -4.36
N SER A 130 -9.65 -6.75 -3.72
CA SER A 130 -10.38 -6.38 -2.50
C SER A 130 -9.48 -6.37 -1.26
N ILE A 131 -8.25 -5.86 -1.40
CA ILE A 131 -7.24 -5.76 -0.36
C ILE A 131 -7.11 -4.29 0.04
N PHE A 132 -7.16 -4.02 1.35
CA PHE A 132 -7.06 -2.68 1.90
C PHE A 132 -5.89 -2.56 2.89
N ARG A 133 -5.05 -1.53 2.71
CA ARG A 133 -4.09 -1.08 3.72
C ARG A 133 -4.51 0.29 4.22
N PRO A 134 -4.76 0.45 5.52
CA PRO A 134 -5.06 1.77 6.06
C PRO A 134 -3.83 2.68 5.98
N PRO A 135 -4.01 3.97 5.66
CA PRO A 135 -2.94 4.95 5.71
C PRO A 135 -2.24 4.95 7.08
N ALA A 136 -0.90 5.01 7.05
CA ALA A 136 -0.04 4.86 8.24
C ALA A 136 -0.32 3.59 9.08
N TRP A 137 -0.93 2.57 8.49
CA TRP A 137 -1.42 1.34 9.16
C TRP A 137 -2.38 1.59 10.33
N ARG A 138 -3.03 2.76 10.42
CA ARG A 138 -3.95 3.10 11.50
C ARG A 138 -5.41 2.94 11.08
N MET A 139 -6.13 2.11 11.83
CA MET A 139 -7.54 1.86 11.57
C MET A 139 -8.29 1.58 12.87
N GLY A 140 -9.31 2.37 13.17
CA GLY A 140 -10.17 2.14 14.34
C GLY A 140 -11.23 1.06 14.09
N PRO A 141 -11.88 0.54 15.17
CA PRO A 141 -12.85 -0.57 15.08
C PRO A 141 -13.99 -0.33 14.10
N ASP A 142 -14.57 0.86 14.11
CA ASP A 142 -15.69 1.23 13.22
C ASP A 142 -15.29 1.10 11.73
N ALA A 143 -14.04 1.46 11.42
CA ALA A 143 -13.52 1.31 10.05
C ALA A 143 -13.37 -0.15 9.65
N TRP A 144 -12.91 -1.02 10.57
CA TRP A 144 -12.82 -2.47 10.34
C TRP A 144 -14.19 -3.05 9.96
N ASP A 145 -15.19 -2.79 10.78
CA ASP A 145 -16.54 -3.33 10.59
C ASP A 145 -17.16 -2.80 9.28
N ALA A 146 -17.03 -1.49 9.02
CA ALA A 146 -17.56 -0.88 7.81
C ALA A 146 -16.90 -1.41 6.50
N LEU A 147 -15.58 -1.60 6.49
CA LEU A 147 -14.88 -2.09 5.31
C LEU A 147 -15.15 -3.59 5.10
N ASN A 148 -15.25 -4.36 6.17
CA ASN A 148 -15.64 -5.78 6.09
C ASN A 148 -17.04 -5.92 5.49
N ASP A 149 -18.02 -5.14 5.95
CA ASP A 149 -19.38 -5.13 5.41
C ASP A 149 -19.45 -4.69 3.93
N GLU A 150 -18.50 -3.85 3.52
CA GLU A 150 -18.32 -3.46 2.12
C GLU A 150 -17.44 -4.46 1.33
N GLN A 151 -17.21 -5.67 1.86
CA GLN A 151 -16.54 -6.78 1.19
C GLN A 151 -15.08 -6.49 0.78
N PHE A 152 -14.31 -5.89 1.67
CA PHE A 152 -12.86 -6.01 1.59
C PHE A 152 -12.45 -7.36 2.18
N GLU A 153 -11.73 -8.15 1.39
CA GLU A 153 -11.44 -9.56 1.72
C GLU A 153 -10.19 -9.70 2.59
N LEU A 154 -9.29 -8.71 2.53
CA LEU A 154 -8.03 -8.74 3.26
C LEU A 154 -7.64 -7.34 3.73
N PHE A 155 -7.18 -7.24 4.98
CA PHE A 155 -6.60 -6.05 5.56
C PHE A 155 -5.09 -6.22 5.72
N ALA A 156 -4.32 -5.49 4.91
CA ALA A 156 -2.85 -5.51 4.92
C ALA A 156 -2.31 -4.59 6.03
N VAL A 157 -2.49 -5.01 7.27
CA VAL A 157 -2.14 -4.29 8.50
C VAL A 157 -0.69 -4.52 8.92
N SER A 158 -0.26 -3.96 10.05
CA SER A 158 1.12 -4.02 10.52
C SER A 158 1.21 -4.50 11.96
N ASP A 159 2.31 -5.15 12.30
CA ASP A 159 2.70 -5.57 13.65
C ASP A 159 3.46 -4.48 14.43
N ILE A 160 3.35 -3.21 14.02
CA ILE A 160 3.96 -2.07 14.68
C ILE A 160 3.08 -1.62 15.85
N ASP A 161 3.66 -1.27 16.98
CA ASP A 161 2.94 -0.98 18.23
C ASP A 161 1.82 0.06 18.06
N TYR A 162 2.10 1.23 17.46
CA TYR A 162 1.08 2.26 17.26
C TYR A 162 -0.06 1.83 16.32
N ALA A 163 0.21 0.92 15.41
CA ALA A 163 -0.80 0.34 14.54
C ALA A 163 -1.68 -0.64 15.34
N LEU A 164 -1.04 -1.56 16.08
CA LEU A 164 -1.74 -2.53 16.94
C LEU A 164 -2.62 -1.82 17.97
N GLU A 165 -2.16 -0.73 18.58
CA GLU A 165 -2.95 0.10 19.51
C GLU A 165 -4.21 0.63 18.83
N SER A 166 -4.12 1.07 17.56
CA SER A 166 -5.26 1.63 16.83
C SER A 166 -6.33 0.58 16.49
N TYR A 167 -5.95 -0.70 16.36
CA TYR A 167 -6.87 -1.77 15.98
C TYR A 167 -7.76 -2.24 17.11
N GLN A 168 -7.40 -2.00 18.36
CA GLN A 168 -8.18 -2.39 19.55
C GLN A 168 -8.60 -3.87 19.55
N GLY A 169 -7.74 -4.74 19.04
CA GLY A 169 -7.95 -6.19 19.00
C GLY A 169 -8.64 -6.72 17.74
N LYS A 170 -9.16 -5.87 16.87
CA LYS A 170 -9.80 -6.27 15.60
C LYS A 170 -8.84 -7.02 14.64
N ASP A 171 -7.56 -6.73 14.68
CA ASP A 171 -6.51 -7.43 13.91
C ASP A 171 -6.50 -8.94 14.16
N LYS A 172 -6.88 -9.39 15.36
CA LYS A 172 -6.95 -10.81 15.73
C LYS A 172 -8.09 -11.55 15.02
N GLU A 173 -9.15 -10.83 14.68
CA GLU A 173 -10.29 -11.37 13.93
C GLU A 173 -9.90 -11.61 12.45
N TYR A 174 -9.06 -10.76 11.88
CA TYR A 174 -8.73 -10.71 10.45
C TYR A 174 -7.35 -11.27 10.07
N ARG A 175 -6.64 -11.87 11.03
CA ARG A 175 -5.40 -12.65 10.87
C ARG A 175 -4.41 -12.13 9.82
N SER A 176 -3.70 -11.06 10.11
CA SER A 176 -2.44 -10.80 9.44
C SER A 176 -1.28 -11.36 10.27
N ASN A 177 -0.75 -12.50 9.86
CA ASN A 177 0.32 -13.20 10.58
C ASN A 177 1.69 -12.98 9.94
N TYR A 178 1.99 -11.79 9.47
CA TYR A 178 3.29 -11.45 8.92
C TYR A 178 3.96 -10.33 9.69
N SER A 179 5.27 -10.27 9.62
CA SER A 179 6.04 -9.17 10.20
C SER A 179 6.24 -8.06 9.17
N THR A 180 6.02 -6.83 9.58
CA THR A 180 6.27 -5.65 8.74
C THR A 180 7.73 -5.22 8.85
N VAL A 181 8.39 -5.10 7.71
CA VAL A 181 9.74 -4.57 7.55
C VAL A 181 9.67 -3.33 6.68
N PHE A 182 10.15 -2.18 7.14
CA PHE A 182 10.07 -0.93 6.37
C PHE A 182 11.33 -0.08 6.58
N PRO A 183 12.36 -0.32 5.77
CA PRO A 183 13.61 0.43 5.86
C PRO A 183 13.43 1.92 5.59
N PRO A 184 14.18 2.81 6.24
CA PRO A 184 15.23 2.51 7.22
C PRO A 184 14.74 2.42 8.67
N PHE A 185 13.44 2.43 8.92
CA PHE A 185 12.88 2.46 10.29
C PHE A 185 12.90 1.09 10.99
N ARG A 186 12.71 0.02 10.22
CA ARG A 186 13.00 -1.37 10.61
C ARG A 186 13.92 -1.98 9.57
N GLU A 187 15.03 -2.55 10.00
CA GLU A 187 16.05 -3.12 9.13
C GLU A 187 15.52 -4.31 8.31
N LEU A 188 16.13 -4.53 7.14
CA LEU A 188 15.85 -5.68 6.31
C LEU A 188 16.19 -6.97 7.07
N GLN A 189 15.20 -7.83 7.22
CA GLN A 189 15.33 -9.14 7.86
C GLN A 189 14.33 -10.11 7.26
N ILE A 190 14.71 -11.39 7.21
CA ILE A 190 13.80 -12.46 6.80
C ILE A 190 13.15 -13.07 8.03
N LYS A 191 11.83 -13.24 7.97
CA LYS A 191 11.03 -14.00 8.94
C LYS A 191 10.17 -15.00 8.18
N LYS A 192 9.54 -15.93 8.88
CA LYS A 192 8.71 -16.99 8.28
C LYS A 192 7.71 -16.43 7.27
N SER A 193 7.14 -15.26 7.56
CA SER A 193 6.27 -14.48 6.69
C SER A 193 6.56 -13.01 6.93
N CYS A 194 6.93 -12.24 5.91
CA CYS A 194 7.23 -10.81 6.05
C CYS A 194 6.81 -9.98 4.85
N GLY A 195 6.27 -8.79 5.15
CA GLY A 195 6.00 -7.73 4.19
C GLY A 195 7.09 -6.68 4.24
N ILE A 196 7.87 -6.53 3.17
CA ILE A 196 8.85 -5.45 3.02
C ILE A 196 8.14 -4.28 2.36
N VAL A 197 8.08 -3.14 3.04
CA VAL A 197 7.27 -2.00 2.63
C VAL A 197 8.16 -0.81 2.29
N TYR A 198 7.92 -0.23 1.13
CA TYR A 198 8.47 1.05 0.68
C TYR A 198 7.34 1.99 0.26
N HIS A 199 7.69 3.26 0.01
CA HIS A 199 6.74 4.25 -0.50
C HIS A 199 7.12 4.75 -1.89
N ALA A 200 6.12 5.24 -2.63
CA ALA A 200 6.33 5.99 -3.87
C ALA A 200 6.62 7.47 -3.62
N CYS A 201 6.51 7.94 -2.38
CA CYS A 201 6.71 9.31 -1.95
C CYS A 201 8.19 9.71 -1.98
N GLU A 202 8.64 10.48 -2.96
CA GLU A 202 10.04 10.95 -3.11
C GLU A 202 10.53 11.79 -1.92
N TRP A 203 9.62 12.26 -1.08
CA TRP A 203 9.95 13.02 0.16
C TRP A 203 10.04 12.15 1.41
N ASP A 204 9.73 10.86 1.31
CA ASP A 204 9.77 9.96 2.45
C ASP A 204 11.14 9.30 2.56
N ARG A 205 11.61 9.11 3.79
CA ARG A 205 12.85 8.35 4.06
C ARG A 205 12.74 6.89 3.63
N ASN A 206 11.54 6.37 3.52
CA ASN A 206 11.22 5.02 3.07
C ASN A 206 10.90 4.96 1.56
N TYR A 207 11.18 6.00 0.79
CA TYR A 207 11.03 5.98 -0.67
C TYR A 207 11.88 4.86 -1.28
N LEU A 208 11.34 4.08 -2.21
CA LEU A 208 12.13 3.09 -2.97
C LEU A 208 13.04 3.82 -3.96
N SER A 209 14.10 4.43 -3.43
CA SER A 209 15.14 5.13 -4.17
C SER A 209 16.08 4.14 -4.90
N PRO A 210 16.94 4.62 -5.80
CA PRO A 210 18.01 3.78 -6.36
C PRO A 210 18.88 3.11 -5.28
N GLU A 211 19.25 3.84 -4.22
CA GLU A 211 20.07 3.34 -3.11
C GLU A 211 19.32 2.23 -2.33
N HIS A 212 18.07 2.48 -1.93
CA HIS A 212 17.25 1.47 -1.26
C HIS A 212 17.00 0.24 -2.16
N THR A 213 16.92 0.45 -3.48
CA THR A 213 16.82 -0.66 -4.44
C THR A 213 18.10 -1.49 -4.47
N ASP A 214 19.27 -0.88 -4.45
CA ASP A 214 20.55 -1.57 -4.42
C ASP A 214 20.75 -2.35 -3.12
N ASP A 215 20.35 -1.78 -1.98
CA ASP A 215 20.39 -2.46 -0.68
C ASP A 215 19.43 -3.64 -0.65
N LEU A 216 18.21 -3.47 -1.18
CA LEU A 216 17.24 -4.56 -1.28
C LEU A 216 17.73 -5.68 -2.22
N ILE A 217 18.37 -5.34 -3.34
CA ILE A 217 18.97 -6.34 -4.25
C ILE A 217 20.01 -7.17 -3.51
N LYS A 218 20.97 -6.53 -2.83
CA LYS A 218 22.01 -7.22 -2.06
C LYS A 218 21.42 -8.14 -0.99
N PHE A 219 20.41 -7.63 -0.29
CA PHE A 219 19.71 -8.39 0.74
C PHE A 219 19.03 -9.64 0.16
N LEU A 220 18.27 -9.47 -0.94
CA LEU A 220 17.58 -10.59 -1.59
C LEU A 220 18.55 -11.61 -2.21
N GLU A 221 19.67 -11.18 -2.78
CA GLU A 221 20.71 -12.09 -3.30
C GLU A 221 21.24 -13.04 -2.22
N ASN A 222 21.42 -12.54 -1.01
CA ASN A 222 21.92 -13.35 0.11
C ASN A 222 20.89 -14.37 0.64
N HIS A 223 19.63 -14.27 0.25
CA HIS A 223 18.54 -15.09 0.79
C HIS A 223 17.69 -15.78 -0.28
N ILE A 224 18.03 -15.63 -1.56
CA ILE A 224 17.16 -15.99 -2.69
C ILE A 224 16.74 -17.47 -2.70
N GLU A 225 17.62 -18.37 -2.26
CA GLU A 225 17.37 -19.81 -2.23
C GLU A 225 16.28 -20.19 -1.22
N ASP A 226 16.04 -19.33 -0.20
CA ASP A 226 15.10 -19.57 0.87
C ASP A 226 13.80 -18.75 0.71
N ILE A 227 13.70 -17.83 -0.27
CA ILE A 227 12.56 -16.94 -0.45
C ILE A 227 11.54 -17.54 -1.42
N ASP A 228 10.29 -17.51 -0.98
CA ASP A 228 9.11 -17.65 -1.83
C ASP A 228 8.41 -16.28 -1.93
N PHE A 229 8.51 -15.65 -3.10
CA PHE A 229 7.83 -14.38 -3.36
C PHE A 229 6.34 -14.61 -3.57
N VAL A 230 5.52 -13.99 -2.73
CA VAL A 230 4.07 -14.15 -2.74
C VAL A 230 3.36 -12.80 -2.83
N PHE A 231 2.14 -12.77 -3.35
CA PHE A 231 1.25 -11.64 -3.20
C PHE A 231 0.70 -11.54 -1.78
N MET A 232 0.15 -10.37 -1.41
CA MET A 232 -0.35 -10.08 -0.07
C MET A 232 -1.41 -11.10 0.38
N GLU A 233 -2.25 -11.57 -0.53
CA GLU A 233 -3.27 -12.58 -0.24
C GLU A 233 -2.70 -13.96 0.20
N ASN A 234 -1.42 -14.22 -0.05
CA ASN A 234 -0.73 -15.48 0.25
C ASN A 234 0.37 -15.32 1.31
N LEU A 235 0.53 -14.12 1.88
CA LEU A 235 1.53 -13.78 2.88
C LEU A 235 1.18 -14.27 4.34
#